data_55612d200f6e5208e45130ec5fb6baa9
#
_entry.id   55612d200f6e5208e45130ec5fb6baa9
#
_cell.length_a   1.000
_cell.length_b   1.000
_cell.length_c   1.000
_cell.angle_alpha   90.00
_cell.angle_beta   90.00
_cell.angle_gamma   90.00
#
_symmetry.space_group_name_H-M   'P 1'
#
loop_
_entity.id
_entity.type
_entity.pdbx_description
1 polymer ?
#
loop_
_entity_poly.entity_id
_entity_poly.type
_entity_poly.pdbx_seq_one_letter_code
_entity_poly.pdbx_strand_id
1 'polypeptide(L)'
;MKLTIYHTNDIHSHLHAYARISEYLAQEIPKLNHPSLYLDIGDHVDLSAPVTEATMGIKNVELLNKARCDIATIGNNEGMTISHDALNTLYDNAKFDVTCANVFDEQGDLPRNITSSIIKEIEGVSILFVAATAPFTPFYRALDWVVTDPLEAIKDEISANEGDYDLLIIMSHVGVFFDEKLCQEIPEIDLILGSHTHHYFENGEMNNGVLMAAAGKYGHFLGEVTLEIDRNRVVDKQAVIYPVDTLPEVETHFESEGKALLSDPIINRPVELPRRTDVI
;
A
#
# COMPACT_ATOMS: atom_id res chain seq x y z
N MET A 1 -0.58 -10.25 24.22
CA MET A 1 -1.46 -9.38 23.40
C MET A 1 -1.77 -10.09 22.10
N LYS A 2 -3.00 -10.00 21.60
CA LYS A 2 -3.36 -10.39 20.23
C LYS A 2 -3.43 -9.13 19.37
N LEU A 3 -2.82 -9.14 18.17
CA LEU A 3 -2.93 -8.11 17.16
C LEU A 3 -3.50 -8.72 15.89
N THR A 4 -4.57 -8.15 15.35
CA THR A 4 -5.09 -8.52 14.03
C THR A 4 -4.69 -7.47 13.00
N ILE A 5 -4.13 -7.90 11.86
CA ILE A 5 -3.75 -7.04 10.74
C ILE A 5 -4.56 -7.46 9.52
N TYR A 6 -5.51 -6.63 9.10
CA TYR A 6 -6.13 -6.77 7.79
C TYR A 6 -5.22 -6.16 6.73
N HIS A 7 -5.20 -6.74 5.53
CA HIS A 7 -4.42 -6.15 4.44
C HIS A 7 -5.07 -6.35 3.08
N THR A 8 -4.82 -5.38 2.21
CA THR A 8 -5.11 -5.44 0.78
C THR A 8 -3.86 -5.09 -0.01
N ASN A 9 -3.80 -5.55 -1.25
CA ASN A 9 -2.74 -5.23 -2.19
C ASN A 9 -3.28 -5.29 -3.62
N ASP A 10 -2.64 -4.55 -4.54
CA ASP A 10 -2.93 -4.61 -5.97
C ASP A 10 -4.43 -4.44 -6.30
N ILE A 11 -5.09 -3.47 -5.67
CA ILE A 11 -6.51 -3.18 -5.92
C ILE A 11 -6.72 -2.68 -7.35
N HIS A 12 -5.75 -1.96 -7.92
CA HIS A 12 -5.79 -1.44 -9.29
C HIS A 12 -7.14 -0.79 -9.64
N SER A 13 -7.65 0.03 -8.74
CA SER A 13 -8.92 0.74 -8.89
C SER A 13 -10.14 -0.13 -9.22
N HIS A 14 -10.13 -1.40 -8.83
CA HIS A 14 -11.32 -2.26 -8.82
C HIS A 14 -12.27 -1.85 -7.67
N LEU A 15 -12.75 -0.61 -7.74
CA LEU A 15 -13.42 0.08 -6.63
C LEU A 15 -14.75 -0.57 -6.21
N HIS A 16 -15.42 -1.33 -7.09
CA HIS A 16 -16.63 -2.09 -6.72
C HIS A 16 -16.30 -3.21 -5.72
N ALA A 17 -15.22 -3.96 -5.97
CA ALA A 17 -14.76 -5.00 -5.04
C ALA A 17 -14.24 -4.35 -3.75
N TYR A 18 -13.45 -3.28 -3.88
CA TYR A 18 -12.90 -2.58 -2.74
C TYR A 18 -13.99 -1.93 -1.86
N ALA A 19 -15.09 -1.45 -2.43
CA ALA A 19 -16.20 -0.91 -1.64
C ALA A 19 -16.78 -1.93 -0.66
N ARG A 20 -16.84 -3.22 -1.05
CA ARG A 20 -17.27 -4.33 -0.16
C ARG A 20 -16.29 -4.52 0.99
N ILE A 21 -14.98 -4.51 0.68
CA ILE A 21 -13.89 -4.57 1.70
C ILE A 21 -14.01 -3.38 2.66
N SER A 22 -14.10 -2.18 2.11
CA SER A 22 -14.19 -0.94 2.90
C SER A 22 -15.40 -0.94 3.85
N GLU A 23 -16.56 -1.36 3.38
CA GLU A 23 -17.76 -1.45 4.21
C GLU A 23 -17.62 -2.52 5.29
N TYR A 24 -17.07 -3.69 4.93
CA TYR A 24 -16.81 -4.78 5.88
C TYR A 24 -15.86 -4.33 6.98
N LEU A 25 -14.70 -3.77 6.65
CA LEU A 25 -13.71 -3.31 7.61
C LEU A 25 -14.26 -2.21 8.52
N ALA A 26 -15.00 -1.25 7.96
CA ALA A 26 -15.63 -0.19 8.73
C ALA A 26 -16.62 -0.72 9.79
N GLN A 27 -17.23 -1.88 9.55
CA GLN A 27 -18.18 -2.53 10.46
C GLN A 27 -17.52 -3.52 11.42
N GLU A 28 -16.48 -4.25 10.98
CA GLU A 28 -15.89 -5.34 11.76
C GLU A 28 -14.79 -4.86 12.71
N ILE A 29 -13.90 -3.96 12.25
CA ILE A 29 -12.82 -3.45 13.10
C ILE A 29 -13.34 -2.91 14.45
N PRO A 30 -14.41 -2.09 14.50
CA PRO A 30 -14.92 -1.58 15.78
C PRO A 30 -15.50 -2.63 16.72
N LYS A 31 -15.77 -3.85 16.24
CA LYS A 31 -16.31 -4.95 17.07
C LYS A 31 -15.22 -5.78 17.74
N LEU A 32 -13.98 -5.62 17.31
CA LEU A 32 -12.85 -6.34 17.89
C LEU A 32 -12.60 -5.84 19.32
N ASN A 33 -12.27 -6.75 20.20
CA ASN A 33 -11.96 -6.46 21.62
C ASN A 33 -10.43 -6.47 21.88
N HIS A 34 -9.63 -6.40 20.86
CA HIS A 34 -8.18 -6.35 20.87
C HIS A 34 -7.69 -5.41 19.74
N PRO A 35 -6.44 -4.94 19.78
CA PRO A 35 -5.88 -4.09 18.75
C PRO A 35 -5.97 -4.68 17.36
N SER A 36 -6.23 -3.82 16.40
CA SER A 36 -6.21 -4.18 14.98
C SER A 36 -5.66 -3.05 14.14
N LEU A 37 -5.08 -3.40 12.99
CA LEU A 37 -4.63 -2.48 11.96
C LEU A 37 -5.23 -2.91 10.61
N TYR A 38 -5.43 -1.94 9.72
CA TYR A 38 -5.66 -2.20 8.31
C TYR A 38 -4.57 -1.55 7.47
N LEU A 39 -3.87 -2.36 6.65
CA LEU A 39 -2.73 -1.97 5.83
C LEU A 39 -3.04 -2.16 4.33
N ASP A 40 -2.67 -1.19 3.50
CA ASP A 40 -2.72 -1.32 2.04
C ASP A 40 -1.32 -1.36 1.45
N ILE A 41 -1.03 -2.39 0.65
CA ILE A 41 0.34 -2.70 0.20
C ILE A 41 0.61 -2.18 -1.23
N GLY A 42 -0.04 -1.08 -1.60
CA GLY A 42 0.21 -0.36 -2.84
C GLY A 42 -0.49 -0.92 -4.08
N ASP A 43 -0.30 -0.25 -5.20
CA ASP A 43 -1.06 -0.42 -6.45
C ASP A 43 -2.58 -0.37 -6.20
N HIS A 44 -2.98 0.51 -5.29
CA HIS A 44 -4.39 0.80 -5.06
C HIS A 44 -4.95 1.68 -6.20
N VAL A 45 -4.14 2.61 -6.71
CA VAL A 45 -4.49 3.53 -7.80
C VAL A 45 -4.16 2.91 -9.15
N ASP A 46 -5.14 2.96 -10.08
CA ASP A 46 -4.95 2.61 -11.48
C ASP A 46 -5.87 3.48 -12.34
N LEU A 47 -5.31 4.24 -13.28
CA LEU A 47 -6.04 5.17 -14.14
C LEU A 47 -6.97 4.48 -15.15
N SER A 48 -7.02 3.15 -15.17
CA SER A 48 -7.98 2.39 -15.98
C SER A 48 -9.44 2.59 -15.54
N ALA A 49 -9.66 2.98 -14.29
CA ALA A 49 -10.99 3.31 -13.78
C ALA A 49 -11.32 4.79 -14.00
N PRO A 50 -12.44 5.13 -14.66
CA PRO A 50 -12.77 6.51 -15.02
C PRO A 50 -12.80 7.49 -13.85
N VAL A 51 -13.26 7.08 -12.67
CA VAL A 51 -13.29 7.96 -11.49
C VAL A 51 -11.88 8.18 -10.92
N THR A 52 -11.01 7.18 -10.99
CA THR A 52 -9.62 7.32 -10.58
C THR A 52 -8.86 8.24 -11.54
N GLU A 53 -9.05 8.06 -12.84
CA GLU A 53 -8.50 8.95 -13.87
C GLU A 53 -8.95 10.40 -13.64
N ALA A 54 -10.26 10.62 -13.49
CA ALA A 54 -10.84 11.97 -13.30
C ALA A 54 -10.34 12.67 -12.02
N THR A 55 -9.98 11.92 -11.00
CA THR A 55 -9.57 12.44 -9.68
C THR A 55 -8.08 12.24 -9.40
N MET A 56 -7.30 11.69 -10.35
CA MET A 56 -5.90 11.33 -10.16
C MET A 56 -5.64 10.55 -8.87
N GLY A 57 -6.53 9.58 -8.57
CA GLY A 57 -6.42 8.70 -7.39
C GLY A 57 -7.02 9.23 -6.09
N ILE A 58 -7.44 10.50 -6.01
CA ILE A 58 -8.02 11.07 -4.75
C ILE A 58 -9.22 10.26 -4.27
N LYS A 59 -10.05 9.75 -5.20
CA LYS A 59 -11.19 8.88 -4.84
C LYS A 59 -10.75 7.59 -4.15
N ASN A 60 -9.62 7.04 -4.53
CA ASN A 60 -9.03 5.86 -3.91
C ASN A 60 -8.65 6.15 -2.45
N VAL A 61 -8.03 7.31 -2.19
CA VAL A 61 -7.68 7.78 -0.82
C VAL A 61 -8.92 8.00 0.04
N GLU A 62 -10.01 8.55 -0.52
CA GLU A 62 -11.29 8.67 0.18
C GLU A 62 -11.84 7.30 0.63
N LEU A 63 -11.71 6.28 -0.21
CA LEU A 63 -12.14 4.91 0.11
C LEU A 63 -11.24 4.24 1.15
N LEU A 64 -9.93 4.45 1.10
CA LEU A 64 -8.99 4.02 2.15
C LEU A 64 -9.33 4.69 3.49
N ASN A 65 -9.63 6.00 3.50
CA ASN A 65 -10.12 6.70 4.69
C ASN A 65 -11.42 6.08 5.25
N LYS A 66 -12.37 5.73 4.37
CA LYS A 66 -13.62 5.08 4.77
C LYS A 66 -13.38 3.70 5.38
N ALA A 67 -12.46 2.93 4.81
CA ALA A 67 -12.04 1.62 5.31
C ALA A 67 -11.26 1.68 6.63
N ARG A 68 -10.93 2.89 7.12
CA ARG A 68 -10.10 3.10 8.30
C ARG A 68 -8.69 2.53 8.12
N CYS A 69 -8.10 2.73 6.96
CA CYS A 69 -6.70 2.39 6.74
C CYS A 69 -5.83 3.06 7.81
N ASP A 70 -4.85 2.34 8.33
CA ASP A 70 -3.90 2.84 9.33
C ASP A 70 -2.56 3.21 8.68
N ILE A 71 -2.10 2.40 7.73
CA ILE A 71 -0.87 2.63 6.98
C ILE A 71 -1.06 2.13 5.55
N ALA A 72 -0.61 2.90 4.57
CA ALA A 72 -0.48 2.47 3.19
C ALA A 72 0.97 2.59 2.71
N THR A 73 1.31 1.83 1.68
CA THR A 73 2.50 2.13 0.86
C THR A 73 2.08 2.48 -0.56
N ILE A 74 3.02 3.03 -1.32
CA ILE A 74 2.84 3.16 -2.77
C ILE A 74 3.35 1.91 -3.48
N GLY A 75 2.63 1.48 -4.51
CA GLY A 75 3.13 0.52 -5.47
C GLY A 75 3.81 1.21 -6.66
N ASN A 76 4.07 0.44 -7.70
CA ASN A 76 4.64 1.01 -8.92
C ASN A 76 3.62 1.85 -9.70
N ASN A 77 2.33 1.57 -9.61
CA ASN A 77 1.34 2.36 -10.34
C ASN A 77 1.27 3.80 -9.82
N GLU A 78 1.26 4.02 -8.52
CA GLU A 78 1.30 5.38 -7.96
C GLU A 78 2.55 6.14 -8.43
N GLY A 79 3.71 5.48 -8.50
CA GLY A 79 4.97 6.12 -8.90
C GLY A 79 5.18 6.26 -10.39
N MET A 80 4.43 5.54 -11.25
CA MET A 80 4.71 5.45 -12.68
C MET A 80 3.55 5.86 -13.60
N THR A 81 2.32 6.01 -13.09
CA THR A 81 1.13 6.26 -13.91
C THR A 81 0.49 7.62 -13.67
N ILE A 82 0.60 8.17 -12.47
CA ILE A 82 0.15 9.54 -12.19
C ILE A 82 1.34 10.51 -12.26
N SER A 83 1.06 11.79 -12.54
CA SER A 83 2.12 12.78 -12.65
C SER A 83 2.84 13.02 -11.33
N HIS A 84 4.06 13.58 -11.37
CA HIS A 84 4.82 14.00 -10.20
C HIS A 84 3.98 14.86 -9.24
N ASP A 85 3.32 15.90 -9.74
CA ASP A 85 2.47 16.78 -8.94
C ASP A 85 1.27 16.04 -8.35
N ALA A 86 0.69 15.08 -9.10
CA ALA A 86 -0.43 14.30 -8.62
C ALA A 86 -0.03 13.37 -7.47
N LEU A 87 1.13 12.69 -7.53
CA LEU A 87 1.62 11.89 -6.42
C LEU A 87 1.92 12.76 -5.19
N ASN A 88 2.53 13.94 -5.38
CA ASN A 88 2.80 14.88 -4.29
C ASN A 88 1.56 15.44 -3.60
N THR A 89 0.39 15.34 -4.21
CA THR A 89 -0.87 15.83 -3.62
C THR A 89 -1.86 14.71 -3.30
N LEU A 90 -1.58 13.49 -3.72
CA LEU A 90 -2.48 12.34 -3.59
C LEU A 90 -2.93 12.12 -2.14
N TYR A 91 -1.99 12.20 -1.22
CA TYR A 91 -2.21 11.89 0.19
C TYR A 91 -2.49 13.12 1.08
N ASP A 92 -2.77 14.30 0.49
CA ASP A 92 -3.05 15.52 1.27
C ASP A 92 -4.25 15.40 2.23
N ASN A 93 -5.21 14.56 1.89
CA ASN A 93 -6.41 14.31 2.70
C ASN A 93 -6.44 12.89 3.29
N ALA A 94 -5.33 12.16 3.26
CA ALA A 94 -5.22 10.87 3.92
C ALA A 94 -5.37 11.03 5.45
N LYS A 95 -6.10 10.09 6.06
CA LYS A 95 -6.26 9.98 7.53
C LYS A 95 -5.46 8.81 8.09
N PHE A 96 -4.52 8.35 7.32
CA PHE A 96 -3.61 7.25 7.58
C PHE A 96 -2.19 7.69 7.21
N ASP A 97 -1.21 6.99 7.73
CA ASP A 97 0.19 7.22 7.40
C ASP A 97 0.55 6.54 6.07
N VAL A 98 1.49 7.12 5.32
CA VAL A 98 2.00 6.52 4.09
C VAL A 98 3.52 6.36 4.19
N THR A 99 4.04 5.19 3.81
CA THR A 99 5.47 4.91 3.88
C THR A 99 5.99 4.28 2.60
N CYS A 100 7.19 4.70 2.17
CA CYS A 100 7.97 4.06 1.11
C CYS A 100 9.43 4.52 1.23
N ALA A 101 10.35 3.58 1.42
CA ALA A 101 11.75 3.89 1.70
C ALA A 101 12.62 4.16 0.45
N ASN A 102 12.13 3.86 -0.76
CA ASN A 102 13.00 3.81 -1.93
C ASN A 102 12.56 4.69 -3.12
N VAL A 103 11.66 5.66 -2.92
CA VAL A 103 11.24 6.61 -3.97
C VAL A 103 11.54 8.04 -3.51
N PHE A 104 12.24 8.81 -4.34
CA PHE A 104 12.71 10.16 -4.06
C PHE A 104 12.51 11.06 -5.27
N ASP A 105 12.50 12.35 -5.07
CA ASP A 105 12.67 13.32 -6.15
C ASP A 105 14.15 13.48 -6.55
N GLU A 106 14.45 14.35 -7.52
CA GLU A 106 15.82 14.63 -7.96
C GLU A 106 16.66 15.33 -6.89
N GLN A 107 16.05 15.92 -5.86
CA GLN A 107 16.72 16.56 -4.73
C GLN A 107 17.04 15.58 -3.61
N GLY A 108 16.48 14.37 -3.68
CA GLY A 108 16.61 13.32 -2.67
C GLY A 108 15.55 13.41 -1.56
N ASP A 109 14.50 14.19 -1.77
CA ASP A 109 13.38 14.28 -0.85
C ASP A 109 12.32 13.22 -1.19
N LEU A 110 11.67 12.68 -0.15
CA LEU A 110 10.53 11.76 -0.33
C LEU A 110 9.33 12.51 -0.92
N PRO A 111 8.42 11.81 -1.64
CA PRO A 111 7.16 12.41 -2.05
C PRO A 111 6.41 12.95 -0.83
N ARG A 112 5.71 14.06 -1.02
CA ARG A 112 5.03 14.74 0.08
C ARG A 112 4.02 13.83 0.79
N ASN A 113 3.96 13.93 2.11
CA ASN A 113 3.14 13.09 2.99
C ASN A 113 3.50 11.58 2.99
N ILE A 114 4.71 11.23 2.51
CA ILE A 114 5.27 9.89 2.60
C ILE A 114 6.50 9.94 3.52
N THR A 115 6.64 8.96 4.39
CA THR A 115 7.82 8.76 5.25
C THR A 115 8.59 7.52 4.82
N SER A 116 9.87 7.44 5.15
CA SER A 116 10.69 6.27 4.81
C SER A 116 10.32 5.04 5.65
N SER A 117 9.92 5.25 6.90
CA SER A 117 9.45 4.22 7.82
C SER A 117 8.47 4.81 8.85
N ILE A 118 7.79 3.96 9.59
CA ILE A 118 6.81 4.34 10.63
C ILE A 118 7.01 3.45 11.84
N ILE A 119 7.05 4.04 13.04
CA ILE A 119 6.92 3.29 14.30
C ILE A 119 5.55 3.57 14.91
N LYS A 120 4.78 2.51 15.21
CA LYS A 120 3.54 2.60 15.97
C LYS A 120 3.68 1.86 17.30
N GLU A 121 3.28 2.52 18.39
CA GLU A 121 3.17 1.88 19.68
C GLU A 121 1.74 1.34 19.89
N ILE A 122 1.61 0.05 20.15
CA ILE A 122 0.33 -0.64 20.36
C ILE A 122 0.42 -1.45 21.66
N GLU A 123 -0.33 -1.03 22.67
CA GLU A 123 -0.34 -1.66 24.00
C GLU A 123 1.08 -1.87 24.60
N GLY A 124 1.99 -0.91 24.37
CA GLY A 124 3.35 -0.94 24.87
C GLY A 124 4.32 -1.78 24.05
N VAL A 125 3.93 -2.20 22.83
CA VAL A 125 4.79 -2.86 21.83
C VAL A 125 5.07 -1.87 20.71
N SER A 126 6.33 -1.57 20.45
CA SER A 126 6.75 -0.71 19.35
C SER A 126 6.95 -1.54 18.07
N ILE A 127 6.22 -1.22 17.01
CA ILE A 127 6.25 -1.94 15.73
C ILE A 127 6.80 -1.02 14.66
N LEU A 128 7.91 -1.42 14.05
CA LEU A 128 8.49 -0.74 12.88
C LEU A 128 7.87 -1.29 11.60
N PHE A 129 7.32 -0.38 10.79
CA PHE A 129 6.84 -0.65 9.44
C PHE A 129 7.80 -0.02 8.44
N VAL A 130 8.34 -0.83 7.54
CA VAL A 130 9.18 -0.38 6.42
C VAL A 130 8.56 -0.86 5.13
N ALA A 131 8.47 0.00 4.13
CA ALA A 131 7.92 -0.33 2.84
C ALA A 131 8.89 0.00 1.70
N ALA A 132 8.81 -0.78 0.63
CA ALA A 132 9.53 -0.49 -0.61
C ALA A 132 8.71 -0.93 -1.83
N THR A 133 8.90 -0.24 -2.96
CA THR A 133 8.25 -0.54 -4.24
C THR A 133 9.25 -1.04 -5.28
N ALA A 134 8.73 -1.71 -6.32
CA ALA A 134 9.52 -2.28 -7.42
C ALA A 134 10.31 -1.20 -8.20
N PRO A 135 11.63 -1.39 -8.43
CA PRO A 135 12.50 -0.33 -8.94
C PRO A 135 12.51 -0.23 -10.47
N PHE A 136 11.38 0.12 -11.10
CA PHE A 136 11.29 0.33 -12.55
C PHE A 136 11.90 1.68 -12.99
N THR A 137 13.20 1.85 -12.80
CA THR A 137 13.95 3.10 -12.96
C THR A 137 13.61 3.93 -14.22
N PRO A 138 13.48 3.36 -15.44
CA PRO A 138 13.16 4.18 -16.62
C PRO A 138 11.80 4.87 -16.54
N PHE A 139 10.80 4.21 -15.93
CA PHE A 139 9.45 4.74 -15.82
C PHE A 139 9.35 5.81 -14.73
N TYR A 140 9.99 5.58 -13.57
CA TYR A 140 10.08 6.57 -12.51
C TYR A 140 10.77 7.86 -12.99
N ARG A 141 11.89 7.73 -13.70
CA ARG A 141 12.59 8.90 -14.28
C ARG A 141 11.76 9.69 -15.29
N ALA A 142 10.87 9.04 -16.01
CA ALA A 142 9.99 9.74 -16.95
C ALA A 142 8.97 10.66 -16.26
N LEU A 143 8.79 10.49 -14.95
CA LEU A 143 7.93 11.30 -14.08
C LEU A 143 8.73 12.05 -13.01
N ASP A 144 10.02 12.28 -13.24
CA ASP A 144 10.96 13.03 -12.36
C ASP A 144 11.12 12.41 -10.96
N TRP A 145 10.97 11.08 -10.86
CA TRP A 145 11.25 10.30 -9.66
C TRP A 145 12.55 9.49 -9.78
N VAL A 146 13.22 9.29 -8.66
CA VAL A 146 14.36 8.39 -8.48
C VAL A 146 13.94 7.23 -7.61
N VAL A 147 14.04 6.00 -8.13
CA VAL A 147 13.80 4.79 -7.34
C VAL A 147 15.13 4.09 -7.08
N THR A 148 15.39 3.74 -5.81
CA THR A 148 16.63 3.08 -5.37
C THR A 148 16.44 1.58 -5.16
N ASP A 149 17.53 0.86 -4.82
CA ASP A 149 17.46 -0.57 -4.51
C ASP A 149 16.59 -0.81 -3.26
N PRO A 150 15.52 -1.61 -3.35
CA PRO A 150 14.59 -1.82 -2.24
C PRO A 150 15.23 -2.58 -1.07
N LEU A 151 16.19 -3.49 -1.31
CA LEU A 151 16.84 -4.22 -0.23
C LEU A 151 17.71 -3.31 0.63
N GLU A 152 18.52 -2.47 -0.02
CA GLU A 152 19.39 -1.52 0.67
C GLU A 152 18.54 -0.48 1.42
N ALA A 153 17.48 0.05 0.78
CA ALA A 153 16.58 1.00 1.44
C ALA A 153 15.91 0.42 2.70
N ILE A 154 15.46 -0.84 2.65
CA ILE A 154 14.88 -1.53 3.81
C ILE A 154 15.94 -1.71 4.91
N LYS A 155 17.17 -2.15 4.57
CA LYS A 155 18.27 -2.33 5.53
C LYS A 155 18.68 -1.00 6.19
N ASP A 156 18.72 0.08 5.42
CA ASP A 156 19.05 1.41 5.92
C ASP A 156 18.01 1.87 6.95
N GLU A 157 16.71 1.69 6.68
CA GLU A 157 15.65 2.06 7.63
C GLU A 157 15.66 1.19 8.90
N ILE A 158 15.91 -0.11 8.78
CA ILE A 158 16.07 -0.99 9.94
C ILE A 158 17.24 -0.51 10.81
N SER A 159 18.38 -0.21 10.18
CA SER A 159 19.57 0.27 10.89
C SER A 159 19.38 1.65 11.53
N ALA A 160 18.66 2.54 10.85
CA ALA A 160 18.36 3.88 11.37
C ALA A 160 17.47 3.86 12.62
N ASN A 161 16.64 2.82 12.77
CA ASN A 161 15.71 2.65 13.89
C ASN A 161 16.16 1.55 14.88
N GLU A 162 17.43 1.13 14.84
CA GLU A 162 17.94 0.07 15.72
C GLU A 162 17.75 0.41 17.20
N GLY A 163 17.03 -0.45 17.91
CA GLY A 163 16.71 -0.29 19.34
C GLY A 163 15.43 0.49 19.66
N ASP A 164 14.75 1.04 18.67
CA ASP A 164 13.52 1.83 18.84
C ASP A 164 12.24 1.01 18.60
N TYR A 165 12.35 -0.25 18.21
CA TYR A 165 11.22 -1.14 17.96
C TYR A 165 11.41 -2.53 18.56
N ASP A 166 10.30 -3.21 18.79
CA ASP A 166 10.21 -4.59 19.28
C ASP A 166 9.92 -5.58 18.14
N LEU A 167 9.08 -5.19 17.17
CA LEU A 167 8.65 -6.00 16.04
C LEU A 167 8.92 -5.29 14.72
N LEU A 168 9.22 -6.07 13.67
CA LEU A 168 9.49 -5.59 12.31
C LEU A 168 8.49 -6.16 11.30
N ILE A 169 7.74 -5.29 10.64
CA ILE A 169 6.81 -5.64 9.57
C ILE A 169 7.24 -4.96 8.28
N ILE A 170 7.42 -5.74 7.23
CA ILE A 170 7.73 -5.23 5.88
C ILE A 170 6.47 -5.22 5.02
N MET A 171 6.19 -4.08 4.41
CA MET A 171 5.14 -3.86 3.42
C MET A 171 5.81 -3.85 2.03
N SER A 172 5.94 -5.03 1.41
CA SER A 172 6.73 -5.21 0.19
C SER A 172 5.87 -5.08 -1.06
N HIS A 173 6.07 -4.03 -1.84
CA HIS A 173 5.53 -3.93 -3.19
C HIS A 173 6.60 -4.23 -4.26
N VAL A 174 7.36 -5.32 -4.09
CA VAL A 174 8.47 -5.69 -4.98
C VAL A 174 8.25 -7.05 -5.65
N GLY A 175 7.50 -7.93 -5.00
CA GLY A 175 7.12 -9.24 -5.54
C GLY A 175 7.71 -10.42 -4.79
N VAL A 176 7.08 -11.58 -4.97
CA VAL A 176 7.29 -12.79 -4.15
C VAL A 176 8.75 -13.28 -4.09
N PHE A 177 9.49 -13.25 -5.19
CA PHE A 177 10.90 -13.67 -5.19
C PHE A 177 11.80 -12.73 -4.39
N PHE A 178 11.44 -11.45 -4.32
CA PHE A 178 12.12 -10.50 -3.47
C PHE A 178 11.77 -10.74 -1.99
N ASP A 179 10.51 -11.06 -1.70
CA ASP A 179 10.05 -11.36 -0.34
C ASP A 179 10.75 -12.61 0.20
N GLU A 180 10.91 -13.67 -0.63
CA GLU A 180 11.71 -14.84 -0.29
C GLU A 180 13.18 -14.51 0.00
N LYS A 181 13.75 -13.56 -0.76
CA LYS A 181 15.12 -13.08 -0.51
C LYS A 181 15.21 -12.31 0.81
N LEU A 182 14.25 -11.44 1.12
CA LEU A 182 14.18 -10.72 2.40
C LEU A 182 14.19 -11.70 3.59
N CYS A 183 13.42 -12.77 3.53
CA CYS A 183 13.39 -13.81 4.57
C CYS A 183 14.77 -14.45 4.84
N GLN A 184 15.65 -14.45 3.85
CA GLN A 184 17.01 -15.00 3.98
C GLN A 184 18.01 -13.95 4.45
N GLU A 185 17.88 -12.73 3.95
CA GLU A 185 18.83 -11.63 4.20
C GLU A 185 18.57 -10.93 5.53
N ILE A 186 17.32 -10.94 6.02
CA ILE A 186 16.87 -10.19 7.21
C ILE A 186 15.99 -11.12 8.07
N PRO A 187 16.57 -12.08 8.80
CA PRO A 187 15.81 -13.08 9.54
C PRO A 187 15.08 -12.55 10.77
N GLU A 188 15.32 -11.30 11.17
CA GLU A 188 14.60 -10.60 12.25
C GLU A 188 13.22 -10.08 11.85
N ILE A 189 12.84 -10.18 10.58
CA ILE A 189 11.50 -9.79 10.14
C ILE A 189 10.45 -10.72 10.78
N ASP A 190 9.44 -10.14 11.40
CA ASP A 190 8.31 -10.89 11.97
C ASP A 190 7.24 -11.22 10.93
N LEU A 191 6.97 -10.30 10.01
CA LEU A 191 5.93 -10.42 8.98
C LEU A 191 6.32 -9.68 7.70
N ILE A 192 6.08 -10.30 6.54
CA ILE A 192 6.08 -9.64 5.24
C ILE A 192 4.65 -9.66 4.68
N LEU A 193 4.13 -8.48 4.35
CA LEU A 193 2.93 -8.33 3.53
C LEU A 193 3.36 -8.04 2.10
N GLY A 194 3.17 -9.04 1.22
CA GLY A 194 3.68 -9.05 -0.15
C GLY A 194 2.64 -8.60 -1.18
N SER A 195 3.13 -8.10 -2.33
CA SER A 195 2.34 -7.51 -3.39
C SER A 195 3.04 -7.61 -4.76
N HIS A 196 2.59 -6.84 -5.76
CA HIS A 196 3.18 -6.63 -7.08
C HIS A 196 3.06 -7.83 -8.04
N THR A 197 3.40 -9.04 -7.62
CA THR A 197 3.31 -10.25 -8.47
C THR A 197 1.94 -10.91 -8.43
N HIS A 198 0.96 -10.28 -7.77
CA HIS A 198 -0.45 -10.70 -7.73
C HIS A 198 -0.66 -12.12 -7.17
N HIS A 199 0.31 -12.65 -6.43
CA HIS A 199 0.19 -13.93 -5.75
C HIS A 199 -0.71 -13.82 -4.52
N TYR A 200 -1.16 -14.95 -4.01
CA TYR A 200 -1.87 -15.03 -2.74
C TYR A 200 -1.46 -16.29 -1.99
N PHE A 201 -1.56 -16.24 -0.68
CA PHE A 201 -1.33 -17.38 0.20
C PHE A 201 -2.57 -17.61 1.05
N GLU A 202 -3.25 -18.75 0.86
CA GLU A 202 -4.51 -19.04 1.56
C GLU A 202 -4.36 -19.00 3.09
N ASN A 203 -3.20 -19.47 3.61
CA ASN A 203 -2.90 -19.55 5.03
C ASN A 203 -1.54 -18.92 5.38
N GLY A 204 -1.06 -18.00 4.55
CA GLY A 204 0.31 -17.51 4.64
C GLY A 204 1.35 -18.57 4.25
N GLU A 205 2.59 -18.14 4.10
CA GLU A 205 3.71 -19.02 3.84
C GLU A 205 4.87 -18.71 4.79
N MET A 206 5.39 -19.74 5.45
CA MET A 206 6.52 -19.58 6.35
C MET A 206 7.82 -19.81 5.59
N ASN A 207 8.71 -18.81 5.56
CA ASN A 207 10.02 -18.90 4.95
C ASN A 207 11.09 -18.42 5.96
N ASN A 208 12.04 -19.29 6.31
CA ASN A 208 13.12 -19.00 7.27
C ASN A 208 12.63 -18.37 8.61
N GLY A 209 11.46 -18.77 9.10
CA GLY A 209 10.87 -18.24 10.34
C GLY A 209 10.03 -16.96 10.15
N VAL A 210 10.07 -16.34 8.98
CA VAL A 210 9.25 -15.17 8.61
C VAL A 210 7.92 -15.64 8.04
N LEU A 211 6.80 -15.05 8.48
CA LEU A 211 5.50 -15.26 7.84
C LEU A 211 5.37 -14.31 6.65
N MET A 212 5.06 -14.83 5.46
CA MET A 212 4.68 -14.09 4.28
C MET A 212 3.18 -14.19 4.06
N ALA A 213 2.49 -13.07 3.82
CA ALA A 213 1.07 -13.02 3.50
C ALA A 213 0.83 -12.10 2.30
N ALA A 214 -0.09 -12.48 1.41
CA ALA A 214 -0.50 -11.69 0.25
C ALA A 214 -1.94 -12.06 -0.14
N ALA A 215 -2.72 -11.11 -0.65
CA ALA A 215 -4.15 -11.23 -0.90
C ALA A 215 -4.54 -11.16 -2.40
N GLY A 216 -3.60 -11.48 -3.29
CA GLY A 216 -3.87 -11.54 -4.74
C GLY A 216 -3.96 -10.15 -5.38
N LYS A 217 -5.03 -9.88 -6.12
CA LYS A 217 -5.25 -8.61 -6.81
C LYS A 217 -6.73 -8.28 -6.98
N TYR A 218 -7.01 -7.03 -7.38
CA TYR A 218 -8.33 -6.54 -7.81
C TYR A 218 -9.41 -6.63 -6.73
N GLY A 219 -8.98 -6.74 -5.45
CA GLY A 219 -9.89 -6.94 -4.34
C GLY A 219 -10.62 -8.29 -4.39
N HIS A 220 -10.01 -9.32 -4.99
CA HIS A 220 -10.59 -10.68 -4.96
C HIS A 220 -10.58 -11.27 -3.54
N PHE A 221 -9.59 -10.89 -2.74
CA PHE A 221 -9.46 -11.35 -1.36
C PHE A 221 -9.18 -10.18 -0.42
N LEU A 222 -9.60 -10.34 0.82
CA LEU A 222 -9.16 -9.58 1.99
C LEU A 222 -8.24 -10.49 2.80
N GLY A 223 -7.02 -10.04 3.08
CA GLY A 223 -6.10 -10.77 3.94
C GLY A 223 -6.29 -10.39 5.41
N GLU A 224 -6.08 -11.36 6.30
CA GLU A 224 -6.04 -11.18 7.74
C GLU A 224 -4.85 -11.94 8.31
N VAL A 225 -4.01 -11.25 9.07
CA VAL A 225 -2.92 -11.83 9.85
C VAL A 225 -3.22 -11.65 11.32
N THR A 226 -3.06 -12.70 12.10
CA THR A 226 -3.11 -12.66 13.56
C THR A 226 -1.72 -12.89 14.12
N LEU A 227 -1.26 -11.98 14.98
CA LEU A 227 -0.03 -12.12 15.75
C LEU A 227 -0.37 -12.26 17.23
N GLU A 228 0.10 -13.34 17.85
CA GLU A 228 0.12 -13.47 19.30
C GLU A 228 1.46 -12.97 19.84
N ILE A 229 1.44 -11.99 20.72
CA ILE A 229 2.64 -11.29 21.20
C ILE A 229 2.75 -11.48 22.71
N ASP A 230 3.89 -11.98 23.18
CA ASP A 230 4.26 -12.08 24.58
C ASP A 230 5.65 -11.48 24.81
N ARG A 231 5.75 -10.60 25.83
CA ARG A 231 7.00 -9.91 26.17
C ARG A 231 7.68 -9.27 24.97
N ASN A 232 6.90 -8.53 24.19
CA ASN A 232 7.35 -7.80 22.98
C ASN A 232 7.96 -8.69 21.89
N ARG A 233 7.50 -9.95 21.78
CA ARG A 233 7.91 -10.90 20.74
C ARG A 233 6.72 -11.66 20.20
N VAL A 234 6.71 -11.91 18.91
CA VAL A 234 5.72 -12.78 18.28
C VAL A 234 5.98 -14.22 18.72
N VAL A 235 4.97 -14.84 19.35
CA VAL A 235 5.02 -16.23 19.84
C VAL A 235 4.18 -17.18 18.97
N ASP A 236 3.17 -16.66 18.28
CA ASP A 236 2.41 -17.37 17.24
C ASP A 236 1.95 -16.40 16.16
N LYS A 237 1.86 -16.86 14.92
CA LYS A 237 1.44 -16.06 13.78
C LYS A 237 0.70 -16.90 12.75
N GLN A 238 -0.44 -16.39 12.30
CA GLN A 238 -1.33 -17.05 11.37
C GLN A 238 -1.81 -16.05 10.33
N ALA A 239 -2.04 -16.51 9.11
CA ALA A 239 -2.64 -15.71 8.07
C ALA A 239 -3.77 -16.50 7.39
N VAL A 240 -4.80 -15.80 6.96
CA VAL A 240 -5.90 -16.34 6.14
C VAL A 240 -6.33 -15.28 5.13
N ILE A 241 -6.96 -15.70 4.05
CA ILE A 241 -7.62 -14.80 3.10
C ILE A 241 -9.11 -15.12 3.01
N TYR A 242 -9.92 -14.08 2.81
CA TYR A 242 -11.38 -14.19 2.64
C TYR A 242 -11.75 -13.76 1.23
N PRO A 243 -12.48 -14.61 0.46
CA PRO A 243 -13.01 -14.23 -0.85
C PRO A 243 -14.00 -13.07 -0.71
N VAL A 244 -13.75 -11.96 -1.40
CA VAL A 244 -14.57 -10.74 -1.29
C VAL A 244 -15.95 -10.90 -1.92
N ASP A 245 -16.15 -11.83 -2.83
CA ASP A 245 -17.47 -12.18 -3.37
C ASP A 245 -18.44 -12.79 -2.32
N THR A 246 -17.90 -13.26 -1.20
CA THR A 246 -18.70 -13.72 -0.04
C THR A 246 -19.16 -12.58 0.89
N LEU A 247 -18.58 -11.39 0.76
CA LEU A 247 -18.96 -10.21 1.52
C LEU A 247 -20.27 -9.59 0.97
N PRO A 248 -21.04 -8.87 1.79
CA PRO A 248 -22.24 -8.19 1.35
C PRO A 248 -21.99 -7.28 0.14
N GLU A 249 -22.93 -7.24 -0.79
CA GLU A 249 -22.88 -6.31 -1.92
C GLU A 249 -23.09 -4.87 -1.44
N VAL A 250 -22.37 -3.95 -2.10
CA VAL A 250 -22.46 -2.52 -1.87
C VAL A 250 -22.82 -1.84 -3.18
N GLU A 251 -23.90 -1.06 -3.17
CA GLU A 251 -24.25 -0.27 -4.33
C GLU A 251 -23.22 0.84 -4.56
N THR A 252 -22.72 0.94 -5.78
CA THR A 252 -21.70 1.91 -6.16
C THR A 252 -21.98 2.52 -7.52
N HIS A 253 -21.52 3.75 -7.72
CA HIS A 253 -21.73 4.52 -8.94
C HIS A 253 -20.43 5.04 -9.55
N PHE A 254 -19.27 4.44 -9.21
CA PHE A 254 -17.93 4.93 -9.58
C PHE A 254 -17.75 5.12 -11.09
N GLU A 255 -18.28 4.20 -11.91
CA GLU A 255 -18.13 4.31 -13.36
C GLU A 255 -18.92 5.50 -13.93
N SER A 256 -20.16 5.68 -13.51
CA SER A 256 -20.99 6.81 -13.96
C SER A 256 -20.50 8.14 -13.40
N GLU A 257 -20.04 8.17 -12.15
CA GLU A 257 -19.40 9.31 -11.51
C GLU A 257 -18.15 9.74 -12.29
N GLY A 258 -17.24 8.79 -12.57
CA GLY A 258 -16.03 9.06 -13.33
C GLY A 258 -16.30 9.59 -14.75
N LYS A 259 -17.22 8.95 -15.48
CA LYS A 259 -17.61 9.41 -16.82
C LYS A 259 -18.22 10.83 -16.79
N ALA A 260 -18.99 11.16 -15.76
CA ALA A 260 -19.54 12.50 -15.60
C ALA A 260 -18.44 13.54 -15.35
N LEU A 261 -17.48 13.22 -14.47
CA LEU A 261 -16.32 14.09 -14.19
C LEU A 261 -15.45 14.29 -15.42
N LEU A 262 -15.10 13.23 -16.15
CA LEU A 262 -14.29 13.31 -17.37
C LEU A 262 -14.99 14.07 -18.51
N SER A 263 -16.31 14.14 -18.50
CA SER A 263 -17.09 14.94 -19.48
C SER A 263 -17.18 16.43 -19.12
N ASP A 264 -16.74 16.84 -17.91
CA ASP A 264 -16.76 18.23 -17.48
C ASP A 264 -15.70 19.03 -18.27
N PRO A 265 -16.09 20.13 -18.98
CA PRO A 265 -15.16 20.94 -19.73
C PRO A 265 -14.06 21.60 -18.88
N ILE A 266 -14.23 21.70 -17.57
CA ILE A 266 -13.22 22.25 -16.65
C ILE A 266 -12.09 21.24 -16.41
N ILE A 267 -12.43 19.96 -16.28
CA ILE A 267 -11.46 18.87 -16.09
C ILE A 267 -10.81 18.51 -17.43
N ASN A 268 -11.59 18.50 -18.50
CA ASN A 268 -11.16 18.09 -19.85
C ASN A 268 -10.62 19.26 -20.67
N ARG A 269 -9.92 20.23 -20.07
CA ARG A 269 -9.19 21.23 -20.85
C ARG A 269 -8.09 20.53 -21.64
N PRO A 270 -8.09 20.60 -22.99
CA PRO A 270 -6.96 20.10 -23.76
C PRO A 270 -5.70 20.82 -23.27
N VAL A 271 -4.73 20.06 -22.77
CA VAL A 271 -3.40 20.60 -22.51
C VAL A 271 -2.87 21.02 -23.89
N GLU A 272 -2.80 22.34 -24.13
CA GLU A 272 -2.08 22.85 -25.29
C GLU A 272 -0.61 22.48 -25.05
N LEU A 273 -0.18 21.35 -25.64
CA LEU A 273 1.23 21.04 -25.72
C LEU A 273 1.93 22.22 -26.38
N PRO A 274 2.99 22.79 -25.77
CA PRO A 274 3.76 23.86 -26.39
C PRO A 274 4.20 23.38 -27.76
N ARG A 275 3.80 24.09 -28.82
CA ARG A 275 4.27 23.78 -30.18
C ARG A 275 5.78 23.92 -30.13
N ARG A 276 6.50 22.81 -30.37
CA ARG A 276 7.92 22.84 -30.64
C ARG A 276 8.14 23.65 -31.92
N THR A 277 8.34 24.93 -31.78
CA THR A 277 8.70 25.84 -32.89
C THR A 277 10.16 26.21 -32.90
N ASP A 278 11.02 25.54 -32.21
CA ASP A 278 12.46 25.83 -32.19
C ASP A 278 13.27 24.55 -32.23
N VAL A 279 13.35 23.94 -33.42
CA VAL A 279 14.50 23.11 -33.85
C VAL A 279 14.73 23.38 -35.32
N ILE A 280 15.52 24.37 -35.63
CA ILE A 280 16.36 24.43 -36.83
C ILE A 280 17.81 24.53 -36.35
#